data_1d4663cfeb8417bccb184473d72907d1
#
_entry.id   1d4663cfeb8417bccb184473d72907d1
#
_cell.length_a   1.000
_cell.length_b   1.000
_cell.length_c   1.000
_cell.angle_alpha   90.00
_cell.angle_beta   90.00
_cell.angle_gamma   90.00
#
_symmetry.space_group_name_H-M   'P 1'
#
loop_
_entity.id
_entity.type
_entity.pdbx_description
1 polymer ?
#
loop_
_entity_poly.entity_id
_entity_poly.type
_entity_poly.pdbx_seq_one_letter_code
_entity_poly.pdbx_strand_id
1 'polypeptide(L)'
;MEIRFVEPAEVEQLRRNVQTAFPSKTPQALLDNMPGELVRPEEGRYLGCFDDDGTMIGSLLMMDFEMNVRGKMMKMGPPAYVSTNFLHKKEHIARNLLRVQMGVFAQTGTAIGALHPFNPAFYRKMGYGYCTEQVMYSPRPQYIRSYGDKSGLSYAGSEDEEEILEFYRQYARKTHGATIHPFMDKHRIFDEPYVVVCRRNGKITGYLTFDFVQVDHYTDMYHDLAVRELICEDMETMKQFLTFFASQTDQIERVRIYTYEEYFHILFTNPDSGENRAYDGAIQETGRKIMGFMFRILDLEEYFRQQSHCDKPVSRAFTLELQVEDDFMESNNKTIWLRIEGD
;
A
#
# COMPACT_ATOMS: atom_id res chain seq x y z
N MET A 1 -1.51 -33.41 -2.06
CA MET A 1 -1.35 -31.98 -1.71
C MET A 1 -2.69 -31.28 -1.85
N GLU A 2 -3.22 -30.69 -0.76
CA GLU A 2 -4.53 -30.03 -0.67
C GLU A 2 -4.36 -28.54 -0.32
N ILE A 3 -5.21 -27.69 -0.90
CA ILE A 3 -5.28 -26.24 -0.53
C ILE A 3 -6.68 -25.95 -0.03
N ARG A 4 -6.78 -25.50 1.20
CA ARG A 4 -8.03 -25.17 1.87
C ARG A 4 -7.83 -24.07 2.93
N PHE A 5 -8.93 -23.57 3.48
CA PHE A 5 -8.84 -22.65 4.62
C PHE A 5 -8.24 -23.35 5.85
N VAL A 6 -7.44 -22.59 6.58
CA VAL A 6 -6.78 -23.04 7.81
C VAL A 6 -7.81 -23.09 8.95
N GLU A 7 -7.82 -24.20 9.69
CA GLU A 7 -8.69 -24.37 10.84
C GLU A 7 -8.03 -23.93 12.16
N PRO A 8 -8.80 -23.58 13.21
CA PRO A 8 -8.23 -23.15 14.49
C PRO A 8 -7.23 -24.14 15.12
N ALA A 9 -7.41 -25.44 14.90
CA ALA A 9 -6.48 -26.46 15.39
C ALA A 9 -5.11 -26.44 14.71
N GLU A 10 -4.98 -25.75 13.58
CA GLU A 10 -3.79 -25.71 12.73
C GLU A 10 -2.97 -24.41 12.91
N VAL A 11 -3.43 -23.51 13.80
CA VAL A 11 -2.77 -22.22 14.06
C VAL A 11 -1.28 -22.34 14.33
N GLU A 12 -0.88 -23.36 15.08
CA GLU A 12 0.54 -23.55 15.43
C GLU A 12 1.39 -23.92 14.21
N GLN A 13 0.85 -24.70 13.26
CA GLN A 13 1.51 -24.97 11.99
C GLN A 13 1.62 -23.70 11.12
N LEU A 14 0.54 -22.90 11.08
CA LEU A 14 0.51 -21.61 10.40
C LEU A 14 1.58 -20.66 10.92
N ARG A 15 1.67 -20.49 12.25
CA ARG A 15 2.67 -19.65 12.91
C ARG A 15 4.08 -20.03 12.52
N ARG A 16 4.42 -21.33 12.61
CA ARG A 16 5.75 -21.84 12.24
C ARG A 16 6.07 -21.56 10.76
N ASN A 17 5.08 -21.77 9.88
CA ASN A 17 5.28 -21.56 8.45
C ASN A 17 5.52 -20.08 8.13
N VAL A 18 4.70 -19.18 8.69
CA VAL A 18 4.85 -17.71 8.52
C VAL A 18 6.17 -17.22 9.12
N GLN A 19 6.51 -17.64 10.33
CA GLN A 19 7.77 -17.27 11.00
C GLN A 19 9.01 -17.66 10.19
N THR A 20 8.99 -18.83 9.56
CA THR A 20 10.09 -19.29 8.71
C THR A 20 10.25 -18.41 7.47
N ALA A 21 9.15 -17.96 6.87
CA ALA A 21 9.17 -17.13 5.68
C ALA A 21 9.48 -15.63 5.98
N PHE A 22 9.08 -15.18 7.17
CA PHE A 22 9.24 -13.79 7.64
C PHE A 22 9.99 -13.77 8.99
N PRO A 23 11.29 -14.13 9.00
CA PRO A 23 12.07 -14.16 10.23
C PRO A 23 12.19 -12.73 10.81
N SER A 24 11.66 -12.52 11.99
CA SER A 24 11.73 -11.25 12.73
C SER A 24 12.80 -11.31 13.81
N LYS A 25 13.39 -10.16 14.18
CA LYS A 25 14.25 -10.04 15.37
C LYS A 25 13.50 -10.36 16.67
N THR A 26 12.19 -10.20 16.66
CA THR A 26 11.29 -10.53 17.76
C THR A 26 10.20 -11.49 17.26
N PRO A 27 10.49 -12.81 17.21
CA PRO A 27 9.54 -13.80 16.72
C PRO A 27 8.18 -13.72 17.42
N GLN A 28 8.18 -13.44 18.72
CA GLN A 28 6.96 -13.33 19.51
C GLN A 28 6.07 -12.18 19.03
N ALA A 29 6.63 -11.00 18.76
CA ALA A 29 5.85 -9.85 18.27
C ALA A 29 5.20 -10.14 16.91
N LEU A 30 5.87 -10.89 16.02
CA LEU A 30 5.25 -11.31 14.77
C LEU A 30 4.07 -12.27 15.02
N LEU A 31 4.23 -13.20 15.96
CA LEU A 31 3.20 -14.17 16.30
C LEU A 31 2.00 -13.54 17.01
N ASP A 32 2.26 -12.59 17.92
CA ASP A 32 1.23 -11.89 18.68
C ASP A 32 0.39 -10.94 17.79
N ASN A 33 1.01 -10.44 16.70
CA ASN A 33 0.39 -9.53 15.75
C ASN A 33 0.02 -10.22 14.42
N MET A 34 -0.05 -11.55 14.37
CA MET A 34 -0.52 -12.23 13.16
C MET A 34 -1.98 -11.87 12.89
N PRO A 35 -2.27 -11.21 11.75
CA PRO A 35 -3.63 -10.90 11.37
C PRO A 35 -4.40 -12.14 10.92
N GLY A 36 -5.73 -12.02 10.87
CA GLY A 36 -6.60 -12.96 10.18
C GLY A 36 -7.63 -13.66 11.07
N GLU A 37 -8.52 -14.37 10.43
CA GLU A 37 -9.72 -14.98 11.01
C GLU A 37 -9.46 -15.82 12.27
N LEU A 38 -8.29 -16.44 12.36
CA LEU A 38 -7.91 -17.27 13.50
C LEU A 38 -7.65 -16.48 14.79
N VAL A 39 -7.29 -15.20 14.62
CA VAL A 39 -7.02 -14.27 15.73
C VAL A 39 -8.03 -13.13 15.71
N ARG A 40 -8.33 -12.60 14.52
CA ARG A 40 -9.21 -11.48 14.25
C ARG A 40 -9.88 -11.69 12.90
N PRO A 41 -11.11 -12.17 12.84
CA PRO A 41 -11.82 -12.47 11.59
C PRO A 41 -11.95 -11.29 10.63
N GLU A 42 -11.99 -10.06 11.18
CA GLU A 42 -12.07 -8.80 10.44
C GLU A 42 -10.82 -8.47 9.61
N GLU A 43 -9.71 -9.14 9.84
CA GLU A 43 -8.45 -8.88 9.14
C GLU A 43 -8.29 -9.73 7.87
N GLY A 44 -9.00 -10.84 7.78
CA GLY A 44 -8.93 -11.76 6.64
C GLY A 44 -8.85 -13.23 7.02
N ARG A 45 -8.68 -14.09 6.01
CA ARG A 45 -8.71 -15.54 6.15
C ARG A 45 -7.45 -16.18 5.60
N TYR A 46 -6.91 -17.18 6.28
CA TYR A 46 -5.75 -17.92 5.79
C TYR A 46 -6.12 -19.11 4.92
N LEU A 47 -5.46 -19.22 3.76
CA LEU A 47 -5.35 -20.47 3.00
C LEU A 47 -4.07 -21.19 3.40
N GLY A 48 -4.17 -22.51 3.65
CA GLY A 48 -3.07 -23.41 3.87
C GLY A 48 -2.92 -24.39 2.70
N CYS A 49 -1.68 -24.73 2.40
CA CYS A 49 -1.34 -25.85 1.52
C CYS A 49 -0.78 -26.98 2.37
N PHE A 50 -1.41 -28.13 2.32
CA PHE A 50 -1.07 -29.31 3.12
C PHE A 50 -0.55 -30.44 2.25
N ASP A 51 0.44 -31.17 2.73
CA ASP A 51 0.89 -32.42 2.12
C ASP A 51 -0.07 -33.60 2.43
N ASP A 52 0.29 -34.79 1.98
CA ASP A 52 -0.58 -35.95 2.14
C ASP A 52 -0.60 -36.48 3.60
N ASP A 53 0.34 -36.05 4.44
CA ASP A 53 0.40 -36.34 5.88
C ASP A 53 -0.31 -35.29 6.74
N GLY A 54 -0.89 -34.26 6.12
CA GLY A 54 -1.58 -33.15 6.80
C GLY A 54 -0.63 -32.09 7.38
N THR A 55 0.64 -32.09 6.98
CA THR A 55 1.60 -31.05 7.38
C THR A 55 1.42 -29.82 6.49
N MET A 56 1.33 -28.63 7.11
CA MET A 56 1.25 -27.37 6.37
C MET A 56 2.60 -27.02 5.74
N ILE A 57 2.65 -27.01 4.41
CA ILE A 57 3.86 -26.73 3.61
C ILE A 57 3.85 -25.33 2.98
N GLY A 58 2.75 -24.59 3.09
CA GLY A 58 2.63 -23.20 2.65
C GLY A 58 1.34 -22.56 3.12
N SER A 59 1.30 -21.22 3.13
CA SER A 59 0.12 -20.47 3.52
C SER A 59 0.10 -19.08 2.90
N LEU A 60 -1.06 -18.44 2.86
CA LEU A 60 -1.24 -17.00 2.59
C LEU A 60 -2.46 -16.48 3.33
N LEU A 61 -2.42 -15.21 3.70
CA LEU A 61 -3.58 -14.47 4.21
C LEU A 61 -4.31 -13.82 3.02
N MET A 62 -5.61 -14.04 2.95
CA MET A 62 -6.53 -13.32 2.06
C MET A 62 -7.10 -12.12 2.82
N MET A 63 -6.98 -10.93 2.27
CA MET A 63 -7.50 -9.72 2.87
C MET A 63 -8.54 -9.06 1.97
N ASP A 64 -9.57 -8.47 2.57
CA ASP A 64 -10.65 -7.80 1.86
C ASP A 64 -10.49 -6.28 2.00
N PHE A 65 -10.08 -5.63 0.91
CA PHE A 65 -9.94 -4.17 0.82
C PHE A 65 -11.00 -3.57 -0.11
N GLU A 66 -11.23 -2.29 0.04
CA GLU A 66 -11.84 -1.46 -0.98
C GLU A 66 -10.78 -0.52 -1.58
N MET A 67 -10.83 -0.27 -2.88
CA MET A 67 -9.97 0.67 -3.58
C MET A 67 -10.80 1.62 -4.42
N ASN A 68 -10.46 2.89 -4.38
CA ASN A 68 -11.06 3.86 -5.29
C ASN A 68 -10.50 3.69 -6.71
N VAL A 69 -11.34 3.30 -7.63
CA VAL A 69 -11.00 3.24 -9.06
C VAL A 69 -11.83 4.26 -9.82
N ARG A 70 -11.20 5.39 -10.16
CA ARG A 70 -11.84 6.48 -10.90
C ARG A 70 -13.14 7.00 -10.27
N GLY A 71 -13.13 7.20 -8.95
CA GLY A 71 -14.25 7.73 -8.20
C GLY A 71 -15.23 6.68 -7.66
N LYS A 72 -15.04 5.40 -7.99
CA LYS A 72 -15.86 4.29 -7.50
C LYS A 72 -15.07 3.38 -6.57
N MET A 73 -15.61 3.08 -5.40
CA MET A 73 -15.04 2.08 -4.50
C MET A 73 -15.31 0.69 -5.05
N MET A 74 -14.26 -0.09 -5.24
CA MET A 74 -14.29 -1.47 -5.75
C MET A 74 -13.61 -2.41 -4.77
N LYS A 75 -14.12 -3.63 -4.65
CA LYS A 75 -13.46 -4.68 -3.85
C LYS A 75 -12.10 -5.02 -4.44
N MET A 76 -11.10 -5.11 -3.58
CA MET A 76 -9.73 -5.46 -3.89
C MET A 76 -9.24 -6.56 -2.94
N GLY A 77 -8.65 -7.62 -3.47
CA GLY A 77 -8.20 -8.78 -2.71
C GLY A 77 -6.67 -8.95 -2.73
N PRO A 78 -5.92 -8.30 -1.83
CA PRO A 78 -4.48 -8.55 -1.72
C PRO A 78 -4.18 -9.83 -0.95
N PRO A 79 -3.15 -10.60 -1.36
CA PRO A 79 -2.52 -11.59 -0.52
C PRO A 79 -1.54 -10.92 0.45
N ALA A 80 -1.48 -11.42 1.68
CA ALA A 80 -0.42 -11.10 2.62
C ALA A 80 0.20 -12.39 3.18
N TYR A 81 1.35 -12.28 3.80
CA TYR A 81 2.07 -13.40 4.44
C TYR A 81 2.18 -14.66 3.56
N VAL A 82 2.41 -14.48 2.26
CA VAL A 82 2.61 -15.61 1.33
C VAL A 82 3.89 -16.36 1.73
N SER A 83 3.72 -17.55 2.25
CA SER A 83 4.80 -18.35 2.81
C SER A 83 4.88 -19.74 2.17
N THR A 84 6.09 -20.29 2.13
CA THR A 84 6.37 -21.65 1.69
C THR A 84 7.45 -22.22 2.57
N ASN A 85 7.23 -23.40 3.12
CA ASN A 85 8.21 -24.12 3.90
C ASN A 85 9.54 -24.28 3.12
N PHE A 86 10.67 -24.11 3.78
CA PHE A 86 11.98 -24.11 3.11
C PHE A 86 12.31 -25.43 2.44
N LEU A 87 11.84 -26.56 2.98
CA LEU A 87 12.05 -27.87 2.40
C LEU A 87 11.23 -28.11 1.12
N HIS A 88 10.18 -27.28 0.89
CA HIS A 88 9.25 -27.38 -0.24
C HIS A 88 9.40 -26.21 -1.23
N LYS A 89 10.56 -25.54 -1.24
CA LYS A 89 10.83 -24.46 -2.20
C LYS A 89 10.90 -25.01 -3.63
N LYS A 90 10.37 -24.25 -4.60
CA LYS A 90 10.30 -24.58 -6.04
C LYS A 90 9.27 -25.65 -6.41
N GLU A 91 8.40 -26.08 -5.51
CA GLU A 91 7.28 -27.00 -5.75
C GLU A 91 5.97 -26.29 -6.14
N HIS A 92 6.05 -25.07 -6.59
CA HIS A 92 4.92 -24.24 -7.04
C HIS A 92 3.84 -23.95 -5.97
N ILE A 93 4.10 -24.17 -4.69
CA ILE A 93 3.12 -23.99 -3.59
C ILE A 93 2.56 -22.57 -3.56
N ALA A 94 3.43 -21.54 -3.50
CA ALA A 94 2.97 -20.14 -3.49
C ALA A 94 2.15 -19.79 -4.75
N ARG A 95 2.54 -20.32 -5.92
CA ARG A 95 1.80 -20.11 -7.17
C ARG A 95 0.39 -20.73 -7.10
N ASN A 96 0.27 -21.92 -6.54
CA ASN A 96 -1.01 -22.63 -6.43
C ASN A 96 -1.91 -21.97 -5.38
N LEU A 97 -1.36 -21.54 -4.24
CA LEU A 97 -2.08 -20.76 -3.23
C LEU A 97 -2.65 -19.47 -3.82
N LEU A 98 -1.86 -18.70 -4.57
CA LEU A 98 -2.30 -17.49 -5.25
C LEU A 98 -3.39 -17.77 -6.28
N ARG A 99 -3.31 -18.87 -7.01
CA ARG A 99 -4.36 -19.25 -7.97
C ARG A 99 -5.70 -19.54 -7.27
N VAL A 100 -5.66 -20.28 -6.15
CA VAL A 100 -6.88 -20.57 -5.36
C VAL A 100 -7.44 -19.28 -4.77
N GLN A 101 -6.61 -18.43 -4.16
CA GLN A 101 -7.01 -17.13 -3.63
C GLN A 101 -7.70 -16.27 -4.70
N MET A 102 -7.11 -16.13 -5.88
CA MET A 102 -7.71 -15.35 -6.98
C MET A 102 -9.06 -15.91 -7.41
N GLY A 103 -9.18 -17.26 -7.48
CA GLY A 103 -10.44 -17.92 -7.81
C GLY A 103 -11.52 -17.66 -6.77
N VAL A 104 -11.20 -17.71 -5.48
CA VAL A 104 -12.14 -17.40 -4.39
C VAL A 104 -12.59 -15.95 -4.47
N PHE A 105 -11.67 -15.02 -4.69
CA PHE A 105 -12.02 -13.60 -4.82
C PHE A 105 -12.89 -13.31 -6.06
N ALA A 106 -12.59 -13.88 -7.21
CA ALA A 106 -13.39 -13.73 -8.40
C ALA A 106 -14.84 -14.21 -8.16
N GLN A 107 -15.03 -15.35 -7.48
CA GLN A 107 -16.35 -15.89 -7.13
C GLN A 107 -17.14 -15.00 -6.14
N THR A 108 -16.47 -14.15 -5.36
CA THR A 108 -17.09 -13.24 -4.39
C THR A 108 -17.27 -11.80 -4.92
N GLY A 109 -17.05 -11.60 -6.23
CA GLY A 109 -17.20 -10.30 -6.89
C GLY A 109 -16.04 -9.34 -6.61
N THR A 110 -14.87 -9.84 -6.20
CA THR A 110 -13.66 -9.06 -6.06
C THR A 110 -12.92 -9.03 -7.39
N ALA A 111 -12.99 -7.89 -8.08
CA ALA A 111 -12.48 -7.77 -9.44
C ALA A 111 -10.99 -7.46 -9.53
N ILE A 112 -10.36 -6.99 -8.45
CA ILE A 112 -8.99 -6.49 -8.45
C ILE A 112 -8.14 -7.25 -7.44
N GLY A 113 -6.98 -7.75 -7.88
CA GLY A 113 -5.90 -8.22 -7.02
C GLY A 113 -4.76 -7.21 -6.96
N ALA A 114 -4.18 -7.02 -5.80
CA ALA A 114 -3.03 -6.13 -5.59
C ALA A 114 -2.03 -6.76 -4.64
N LEU A 115 -0.76 -6.42 -4.76
CA LEU A 115 0.27 -6.85 -3.81
C LEU A 115 1.50 -5.94 -3.84
N HIS A 116 2.23 -5.92 -2.74
CA HIS A 116 3.60 -5.41 -2.71
C HIS A 116 4.56 -6.54 -3.13
N PRO A 117 5.24 -6.42 -4.26
CA PRO A 117 6.07 -7.50 -4.76
C PRO A 117 7.45 -7.51 -4.09
N PHE A 118 7.82 -8.55 -3.37
CA PHE A 118 9.22 -8.77 -3.01
C PHE A 118 10.05 -9.32 -4.19
N ASN A 119 9.40 -10.00 -5.13
CA ASN A 119 10.00 -10.49 -6.38
C ASN A 119 9.04 -10.23 -7.56
N PRO A 120 9.15 -9.08 -8.22
CA PRO A 120 8.26 -8.70 -9.31
C PRO A 120 8.20 -9.69 -10.45
N ALA A 121 9.33 -10.31 -10.82
CA ALA A 121 9.40 -11.27 -11.91
C ALA A 121 8.57 -12.55 -11.61
N PHE A 122 8.43 -12.92 -10.34
CA PHE A 122 7.59 -14.03 -9.92
C PHE A 122 6.09 -13.69 -10.14
N TYR A 123 5.65 -12.51 -9.72
CA TYR A 123 4.24 -12.11 -9.82
C TYR A 123 3.83 -11.77 -11.27
N ARG A 124 4.75 -11.25 -12.09
CA ARG A 124 4.49 -11.04 -13.52
C ARG A 124 4.06 -12.32 -14.25
N LYS A 125 4.63 -13.48 -13.90
CA LYS A 125 4.23 -14.78 -14.45
C LYS A 125 2.80 -15.20 -14.08
N MET A 126 2.17 -14.47 -13.16
CA MET A 126 0.80 -14.67 -12.70
C MET A 126 -0.11 -13.51 -13.12
N GLY A 127 0.29 -12.73 -14.13
CA GLY A 127 -0.50 -11.67 -14.72
C GLY A 127 -0.55 -10.35 -13.95
N TYR A 128 0.28 -10.18 -12.90
CA TYR A 128 0.39 -8.88 -12.23
C TYR A 128 1.23 -7.91 -13.06
N GLY A 129 0.76 -6.67 -13.21
CA GLY A 129 1.45 -5.57 -13.87
C GLY A 129 1.98 -4.53 -12.90
N TYR A 130 3.02 -3.80 -13.32
CA TYR A 130 3.48 -2.60 -12.60
C TYR A 130 2.49 -1.48 -12.85
N CYS A 131 1.96 -0.87 -11.81
CA CYS A 131 0.92 0.17 -11.96
C CYS A 131 1.21 1.43 -11.17
N THR A 132 1.98 1.36 -10.10
CA THR A 132 2.24 2.52 -9.24
C THR A 132 3.73 2.75 -9.06
N GLU A 133 4.13 3.99 -9.19
CA GLU A 133 5.46 4.46 -8.85
C GLU A 133 5.34 5.50 -7.74
N GLN A 134 6.13 5.36 -6.69
CA GLN A 134 6.35 6.41 -5.71
C GLN A 134 7.68 7.10 -5.98
N VAL A 135 7.79 8.34 -5.57
CA VAL A 135 9.06 9.04 -5.53
C VAL A 135 9.44 9.27 -4.07
N MET A 136 10.64 8.89 -3.71
CA MET A 136 11.25 9.24 -2.44
C MET A 136 12.06 10.52 -2.63
N TYR A 137 11.65 11.59 -1.98
CA TYR A 137 12.40 12.84 -1.87
C TYR A 137 13.11 12.89 -0.51
N SER A 138 14.30 13.50 -0.45
CA SER A 138 15.10 13.58 0.77
C SER A 138 15.75 14.96 0.94
N PRO A 139 14.98 16.06 0.89
CA PRO A 139 15.56 17.39 1.08
C PRO A 139 16.10 17.58 2.50
N ARG A 140 17.09 18.45 2.65
CA ARG A 140 17.48 18.96 3.96
C ARG A 140 16.43 19.94 4.47
N PRO A 141 16.16 20.03 5.79
CA PRO A 141 15.16 20.94 6.35
C PRO A 141 15.30 22.39 5.89
N GLN A 142 16.53 22.93 5.81
CA GLN A 142 16.78 24.29 5.36
C GLN A 142 16.41 24.56 3.89
N TYR A 143 16.21 23.52 3.08
CA TYR A 143 15.80 23.64 1.68
C TYR A 143 14.30 23.44 1.49
N ILE A 144 13.56 23.15 2.56
CA ILE A 144 12.11 23.10 2.54
C ILE A 144 11.58 24.52 2.80
N ARG A 145 10.62 24.96 1.99
CA ARG A 145 10.08 26.30 2.12
C ARG A 145 9.25 26.44 3.39
N SER A 146 9.64 27.35 4.27
CA SER A 146 8.81 27.76 5.41
C SER A 146 7.80 28.84 5.00
N TYR A 147 6.59 28.73 5.53
CA TYR A 147 5.51 29.72 5.37
C TYR A 147 5.20 30.45 6.67
N GLY A 148 5.98 30.20 7.73
CA GLY A 148 5.96 30.94 8.98
C GLY A 148 4.91 30.47 10.00
N ASP A 149 3.83 29.83 9.58
CA ASP A 149 2.78 29.33 10.48
C ASP A 149 2.76 27.80 10.58
N LYS A 150 2.64 27.30 11.80
CA LYS A 150 2.41 25.91 12.17
C LYS A 150 1.52 25.79 13.41
N SER A 151 0.76 26.83 13.72
CA SER A 151 -0.06 26.92 14.93
C SER A 151 -1.22 25.93 14.96
N GLY A 152 -1.65 25.45 13.77
CA GLY A 152 -2.66 24.39 13.67
C GLY A 152 -2.16 23.00 13.93
N LEU A 153 -0.86 22.78 14.15
CA LEU A 153 -0.26 21.46 14.34
C LEU A 153 -0.25 21.06 15.83
N SER A 154 -0.63 19.83 16.10
CA SER A 154 -0.50 19.18 17.40
C SER A 154 -0.22 17.68 17.24
N TYR A 155 0.40 17.07 18.24
CA TYR A 155 0.43 15.60 18.30
C TYR A 155 -0.99 15.08 18.49
N ALA A 156 -1.32 13.98 17.80
CA ALA A 156 -2.59 13.32 17.94
C ALA A 156 -2.68 12.61 19.31
N GLY A 157 -3.82 12.72 19.97
CA GLY A 157 -4.20 11.92 21.13
C GLY A 157 -5.10 10.75 20.75
N SER A 158 -5.40 9.90 21.71
CA SER A 158 -6.35 8.80 21.50
C SER A 158 -7.76 9.27 21.14
N GLU A 159 -8.13 10.48 21.55
CA GLU A 159 -9.38 11.13 21.23
C GLU A 159 -9.52 11.53 19.76
N ASP A 160 -8.40 11.65 19.05
CA ASP A 160 -8.36 12.04 17.64
C ASP A 160 -8.52 10.84 16.68
N GLU A 161 -8.41 9.61 17.18
CA GLU A 161 -8.35 8.39 16.37
C GLU A 161 -9.49 8.30 15.35
N GLU A 162 -10.74 8.41 15.80
CA GLU A 162 -11.88 8.24 14.89
C GLU A 162 -12.00 9.39 13.88
N GLU A 163 -11.64 10.62 14.28
CA GLU A 163 -11.64 11.77 13.36
C GLU A 163 -10.57 11.63 12.28
N ILE A 164 -9.38 11.14 12.62
CA ILE A 164 -8.29 10.86 11.66
C ILE A 164 -8.70 9.76 10.69
N LEU A 165 -9.27 8.65 11.18
CA LEU A 165 -9.73 7.55 10.34
C LEU A 165 -10.84 7.99 9.39
N GLU A 166 -11.80 8.80 9.86
CA GLU A 166 -12.87 9.32 9.00
C GLU A 166 -12.32 10.32 7.97
N PHE A 167 -11.38 11.18 8.36
CA PHE A 167 -10.67 12.07 7.42
C PHE A 167 -9.97 11.25 6.33
N TYR A 168 -9.25 10.18 6.70
CA TYR A 168 -8.62 9.28 5.73
C TYR A 168 -9.63 8.61 4.81
N ARG A 169 -10.76 8.07 5.34
CA ARG A 169 -11.82 7.45 4.53
C ARG A 169 -12.40 8.42 3.50
N GLN A 170 -12.61 9.69 3.88
CA GLN A 170 -13.09 10.74 2.96
C GLN A 170 -12.05 11.05 1.87
N TYR A 171 -10.78 11.11 2.23
CA TYR A 171 -9.68 11.24 1.27
C TYR A 171 -9.65 10.06 0.30
N ALA A 172 -9.71 8.84 0.80
CA ALA A 172 -9.64 7.63 -0.02
C ALA A 172 -10.80 7.52 -1.01
N ARG A 173 -12.02 7.90 -0.61
CA ARG A 173 -13.19 7.92 -1.52
C ARG A 173 -13.06 8.93 -2.66
N LYS A 174 -12.20 9.93 -2.54
CA LYS A 174 -11.97 10.97 -3.58
C LYS A 174 -10.69 10.73 -4.38
N THR A 175 -9.78 9.90 -3.88
CA THR A 175 -8.44 9.73 -4.45
C THR A 175 -8.32 8.41 -5.18
N HIS A 176 -8.10 8.47 -6.49
CA HIS A 176 -7.88 7.26 -7.29
C HIS A 176 -6.67 6.47 -6.79
N GLY A 177 -6.82 5.16 -6.62
CA GLY A 177 -5.79 4.26 -6.13
C GLY A 177 -5.69 4.17 -4.61
N ALA A 178 -6.33 5.06 -3.86
CA ALA A 178 -6.38 4.95 -2.40
C ALA A 178 -7.28 3.78 -1.96
N THR A 179 -6.89 3.14 -0.85
CA THR A 179 -7.54 1.93 -0.35
C THR A 179 -8.12 2.15 1.04
N ILE A 180 -9.14 1.39 1.38
CA ILE A 180 -9.74 1.37 2.71
C ILE A 180 -9.75 -0.07 3.23
N HIS A 181 -9.26 -0.25 4.46
CA HIS A 181 -9.41 -1.45 5.26
C HIS A 181 -9.43 -1.05 6.73
N PRO A 182 -10.56 -1.15 7.44
CA PRO A 182 -10.74 -0.54 8.76
C PRO A 182 -9.65 -0.90 9.76
N PHE A 183 -9.27 -2.17 9.82
CA PHE A 183 -8.21 -2.63 10.72
C PHE A 183 -6.82 -2.16 10.27
N MET A 184 -6.46 -2.39 9.00
CA MET A 184 -5.12 -2.04 8.50
C MET A 184 -4.88 -0.53 8.46
N ASP A 185 -5.91 0.28 8.21
CA ASP A 185 -5.79 1.74 8.24
C ASP A 185 -5.46 2.25 9.64
N LYS A 186 -6.12 1.68 10.66
CA LYS A 186 -5.81 1.99 12.05
C LYS A 186 -4.36 1.66 12.39
N HIS A 187 -3.91 0.43 12.09
CA HIS A 187 -2.53 0.02 12.35
C HIS A 187 -1.51 0.85 11.55
N ARG A 188 -1.76 1.09 10.27
CA ARG A 188 -0.87 1.88 9.42
C ARG A 188 -0.64 3.30 9.94
N ILE A 189 -1.65 3.90 10.56
CA ILE A 189 -1.56 5.27 11.07
C ILE A 189 -1.03 5.29 12.52
N PHE A 190 -1.55 4.43 13.39
CA PHE A 190 -1.33 4.55 14.84
C PHE A 190 -0.26 3.60 15.40
N ASP A 191 0.27 2.66 14.62
CA ASP A 191 1.48 1.92 15.00
C ASP A 191 2.76 2.75 14.73
N GLU A 192 2.65 3.87 14.02
CA GLU A 192 3.77 4.80 13.85
C GLU A 192 4.04 5.58 15.15
N PRO A 193 5.33 5.80 15.49
CA PRO A 193 5.71 6.44 16.76
C PRO A 193 5.16 7.85 16.92
N TYR A 194 4.97 8.56 15.82
CA TYR A 194 4.56 9.95 15.84
C TYR A 194 3.44 10.21 14.82
N VAL A 195 2.31 10.69 15.34
CA VAL A 195 1.18 11.17 14.54
C VAL A 195 0.94 12.63 14.87
N VAL A 196 0.97 13.49 13.86
CA VAL A 196 0.71 14.93 13.98
C VAL A 196 -0.50 15.29 13.12
N VAL A 197 -1.45 16.01 13.69
CA VAL A 197 -2.63 16.52 12.98
C VAL A 197 -2.50 18.00 12.74
N CYS A 198 -3.10 18.47 11.64
CA CYS A 198 -3.37 19.88 11.39
C CYS A 198 -4.86 20.15 11.60
N ARG A 199 -5.19 21.11 12.48
CA ARG A 199 -6.56 21.52 12.74
C ARG A 199 -6.80 22.96 12.29
N ARG A 200 -7.90 23.17 11.58
CA ARG A 200 -8.41 24.51 11.23
C ARG A 200 -9.91 24.57 11.54
N ASN A 201 -10.31 25.61 12.25
CA ASN A 201 -11.71 25.78 12.69
C ASN A 201 -12.26 24.56 13.46
N GLY A 202 -11.43 23.93 14.28
CA GLY A 202 -11.79 22.78 15.10
C GLY A 202 -11.88 21.44 14.37
N LYS A 203 -11.55 21.36 13.06
CA LYS A 203 -11.58 20.13 12.25
C LYS A 203 -10.18 19.74 11.78
N ILE A 204 -9.93 18.45 11.70
CA ILE A 204 -8.71 17.92 11.07
C ILE A 204 -8.78 18.18 9.57
N THR A 205 -7.75 18.84 9.04
CA THR A 205 -7.56 19.16 7.62
C THR A 205 -6.35 18.44 7.02
N GLY A 206 -5.62 17.70 7.83
CA GLY A 206 -4.52 16.84 7.40
C GLY A 206 -3.84 16.16 8.57
N TYR A 207 -3.06 15.13 8.25
CA TYR A 207 -2.21 14.47 9.22
C TYR A 207 -0.89 14.02 8.59
N LEU A 208 0.08 13.81 9.47
CA LEU A 208 1.43 13.35 9.17
C LEU A 208 1.75 12.21 10.12
N THR A 209 2.25 11.08 9.59
CA THR A 209 2.88 10.03 10.39
C THR A 209 4.36 9.94 10.04
N PHE A 210 5.21 9.77 11.03
CA PHE A 210 6.64 9.71 10.83
C PHE A 210 7.37 8.93 11.92
N ASP A 211 8.60 8.56 11.61
CA ASP A 211 9.56 7.94 12.49
C ASP A 211 10.95 8.55 12.28
N PHE A 212 11.90 8.28 13.20
CA PHE A 212 13.28 8.68 13.05
C PHE A 212 14.14 7.51 12.59
N VAL A 213 15.00 7.78 11.60
CA VAL A 213 15.97 6.82 11.10
C VAL A 213 17.36 7.35 11.43
N GLN A 214 18.12 6.60 12.23
CA GLN A 214 19.48 6.94 12.58
C GLN A 214 20.38 6.98 11.33
N VAL A 215 21.11 8.08 11.16
CA VAL A 215 21.98 8.31 9.98
C VAL A 215 23.39 7.81 10.24
N ASP A 216 23.89 7.98 11.46
CA ASP A 216 25.23 7.62 11.87
C ASP A 216 25.23 6.68 13.08
N HIS A 217 26.09 5.65 13.05
CA HIS A 217 26.24 4.72 14.16
C HIS A 217 27.13 5.26 15.29
N TYR A 218 27.80 6.41 15.09
CA TYR A 218 28.70 7.02 16.07
C TYR A 218 28.03 8.04 16.99
N THR A 219 26.82 8.52 16.59
CA THR A 219 26.10 9.52 17.40
C THR A 219 24.59 9.30 17.31
N ASP A 220 23.92 9.40 18.44
CA ASP A 220 22.45 9.39 18.53
C ASP A 220 21.85 10.79 18.31
N MET A 221 22.66 11.76 17.85
CA MET A 221 22.26 13.17 17.73
C MET A 221 21.60 13.50 16.38
N TYR A 222 21.96 12.78 15.30
CA TYR A 222 21.50 13.08 13.95
C TYR A 222 20.63 11.97 13.39
N HIS A 223 19.44 12.34 12.94
CA HIS A 223 18.47 11.43 12.38
C HIS A 223 17.90 11.99 11.08
N ASP A 224 17.42 11.10 10.22
CA ASP A 224 16.46 11.47 9.19
C ASP A 224 15.05 11.36 9.76
N LEU A 225 14.17 12.28 9.39
CA LEU A 225 12.74 12.21 9.64
C LEU A 225 12.11 11.45 8.48
N ALA A 226 11.65 10.22 8.73
CA ALA A 226 11.03 9.37 7.72
C ALA A 226 9.50 9.57 7.75
N VAL A 227 9.00 10.34 6.80
CA VAL A 227 7.56 10.53 6.59
C VAL A 227 6.98 9.24 6.04
N ARG A 228 6.08 8.61 6.79
CA ARG A 228 5.36 7.40 6.37
C ARG A 228 4.11 7.74 5.60
N GLU A 229 3.38 8.73 6.08
CA GLU A 229 2.19 9.23 5.40
C GLU A 229 2.04 10.73 5.64
N LEU A 230 1.63 11.46 4.61
CA LEU A 230 1.29 12.88 4.66
C LEU A 230 0.05 13.10 3.80
N ILE A 231 -1.07 13.40 4.43
CA ILE A 231 -2.34 13.69 3.75
C ILE A 231 -2.83 15.07 4.17
N CYS A 232 -3.12 15.89 3.17
CA CYS A 232 -3.60 17.25 3.35
C CYS A 232 -4.86 17.46 2.50
N GLU A 233 -5.85 18.13 3.07
CA GLU A 233 -7.06 18.54 2.34
C GLU A 233 -6.74 19.59 1.28
N ASP A 234 -5.79 20.49 1.60
CA ASP A 234 -5.44 21.62 0.75
C ASP A 234 -4.00 22.12 0.97
N MET A 235 -3.61 23.10 0.17
CA MET A 235 -2.29 23.72 0.22
C MET A 235 -2.04 24.53 1.51
N GLU A 236 -3.06 25.06 2.15
CA GLU A 236 -2.88 25.79 3.42
C GLU A 236 -2.47 24.84 4.55
N THR A 237 -3.02 23.64 4.57
CA THR A 237 -2.60 22.57 5.48
C THR A 237 -1.19 22.08 5.14
N MET A 238 -0.88 21.91 3.85
CA MET A 238 0.45 21.51 3.39
C MET A 238 1.53 22.51 3.81
N LYS A 239 1.27 23.82 3.74
CA LYS A 239 2.18 24.87 4.17
C LYS A 239 2.56 24.78 5.65
N GLN A 240 1.65 24.35 6.52
CA GLN A 240 1.95 24.16 7.94
C GLN A 240 2.91 22.98 8.15
N PHE A 241 2.69 21.86 7.47
CA PHE A 241 3.63 20.73 7.53
C PHE A 241 4.99 21.05 6.91
N LEU A 242 5.03 21.79 5.80
CA LEU A 242 6.30 22.27 5.23
C LEU A 242 7.05 23.18 6.21
N THR A 243 6.34 24.05 6.92
CA THR A 243 6.92 24.90 7.97
C THR A 243 7.46 24.06 9.14
N PHE A 244 6.73 23.00 9.52
CA PHE A 244 7.19 22.03 10.51
C PHE A 244 8.49 21.37 10.08
N PHE A 245 8.57 20.84 8.86
CA PHE A 245 9.80 20.22 8.34
C PHE A 245 10.96 21.23 8.27
N ALA A 246 10.70 22.43 7.76
CA ALA A 246 11.70 23.47 7.66
C ALA A 246 12.29 23.93 9.01
N SER A 247 11.53 23.73 10.10
CA SER A 247 11.97 24.08 11.45
C SER A 247 12.83 23.05 12.16
N GLN A 248 13.14 21.91 11.52
CA GLN A 248 13.86 20.79 12.14
C GLN A 248 15.39 20.81 11.88
N THR A 249 15.99 21.97 11.66
CA THR A 249 17.38 22.11 11.18
C THR A 249 18.45 21.66 12.16
N ASP A 250 18.13 21.52 13.45
CA ASP A 250 19.13 21.28 14.49
C ASP A 250 19.52 19.82 14.64
N GLN A 251 18.57 18.88 14.43
CA GLN A 251 18.76 17.45 14.67
C GLN A 251 18.42 16.58 13.45
N ILE A 252 17.72 17.12 12.47
CA ILE A 252 17.28 16.37 11.29
C ILE A 252 18.22 16.67 10.13
N GLU A 253 18.89 15.60 9.65
CA GLU A 253 19.75 15.71 8.48
C GLU A 253 18.91 15.84 7.21
N ARG A 254 17.89 14.96 7.06
CA ARG A 254 16.98 14.94 5.89
C ARG A 254 15.57 14.58 6.29
N VAL A 255 14.61 15.11 5.53
CA VAL A 255 13.20 14.71 5.59
C VAL A 255 12.94 13.76 4.42
N ARG A 256 12.78 12.46 4.69
CA ARG A 256 12.49 11.43 3.67
C ARG A 256 10.98 11.35 3.47
N ILE A 257 10.52 11.76 2.29
CA ILE A 257 9.10 11.81 1.95
C ILE A 257 8.83 10.83 0.82
N TYR A 258 7.95 9.85 1.05
CA TYR A 258 7.46 8.92 0.03
C TYR A 258 6.11 9.43 -0.47
N THR A 259 6.01 9.74 -1.76
CA THR A 259 4.79 10.31 -2.32
C THR A 259 4.51 9.79 -3.73
N TYR A 260 3.24 9.77 -4.12
CA TYR A 260 2.81 9.55 -5.50
C TYR A 260 2.79 10.84 -6.32
N GLU A 261 3.05 12.00 -5.70
CA GLU A 261 3.13 13.30 -6.36
C GLU A 261 4.50 13.47 -7.04
N GLU A 262 4.55 13.26 -8.35
CA GLU A 262 5.79 13.29 -9.13
C GLU A 262 6.51 14.65 -9.08
N TYR A 263 5.76 15.74 -8.89
CA TYR A 263 6.29 17.10 -8.87
C TYR A 263 6.44 17.69 -7.47
N PHE A 264 6.43 16.87 -6.42
CA PHE A 264 6.54 17.32 -5.04
C PHE A 264 7.82 18.14 -4.77
N HIS A 265 8.88 17.89 -5.55
CA HIS A 265 10.16 18.62 -5.47
C HIS A 265 10.04 20.13 -5.71
N ILE A 266 9.00 20.62 -6.37
CA ILE A 266 8.80 22.08 -6.59
C ILE A 266 8.54 22.84 -5.28
N LEU A 267 8.20 22.13 -4.21
CA LEU A 267 7.99 22.70 -2.88
C LEU A 267 9.31 22.99 -2.15
N PHE A 268 10.43 22.55 -2.72
CA PHE A 268 11.76 22.75 -2.14
C PHE A 268 12.53 23.85 -2.86
N THR A 269 13.36 24.59 -2.11
CA THR A 269 14.25 25.60 -2.67
C THR A 269 15.50 24.97 -3.29
N ASN A 270 15.91 23.81 -2.78
CA ASN A 270 16.92 22.94 -3.36
C ASN A 270 16.46 21.47 -3.16
N PRO A 271 16.07 20.77 -4.22
CA PRO A 271 15.58 19.40 -4.13
C PRO A 271 16.70 18.33 -4.12
N ASP A 272 17.94 18.69 -3.79
CA ASP A 272 19.06 17.78 -3.70
C ASP A 272 18.75 16.53 -2.87
N SER A 273 18.92 15.35 -3.46
CA SER A 273 18.63 14.04 -2.84
C SER A 273 19.71 13.59 -1.84
N GLY A 274 20.84 14.27 -1.78
CA GLY A 274 21.99 13.93 -0.92
C GLY A 274 23.05 13.04 -1.55
N GLU A 275 22.88 12.62 -2.78
CA GLU A 275 23.84 11.72 -3.43
C GLU A 275 25.08 12.44 -3.98
N ASN A 276 25.23 13.74 -3.86
CA ASN A 276 26.39 14.56 -4.28
C ASN A 276 27.05 14.14 -5.62
N ARG A 277 26.29 13.51 -6.50
CA ARG A 277 26.76 13.07 -7.81
C ARG A 277 26.18 14.01 -8.86
N ALA A 278 27.02 14.92 -9.34
CA ALA A 278 26.72 15.64 -10.56
C ALA A 278 26.89 14.68 -11.75
N TYR A 279 25.82 14.44 -12.47
CA TYR A 279 25.88 13.79 -13.77
C TYR A 279 26.21 14.86 -14.82
N ASP A 280 27.26 14.64 -15.60
CA ASP A 280 27.68 15.59 -16.67
C ASP A 280 27.73 17.07 -16.26
N GLY A 281 28.22 17.34 -15.07
CA GLY A 281 28.57 18.68 -14.57
C GLY A 281 27.43 19.58 -14.11
N ALA A 282 26.15 19.32 -14.45
CA ALA A 282 25.04 20.21 -14.13
C ALA A 282 23.72 19.53 -13.80
N ILE A 283 23.66 18.20 -13.80
CA ILE A 283 22.44 17.43 -13.54
C ILE A 283 22.49 16.88 -12.11
N GLN A 284 21.48 17.18 -11.30
CA GLN A 284 21.36 16.72 -9.92
C GLN A 284 20.22 15.70 -9.78
N GLU A 285 20.42 14.70 -8.95
CA GLU A 285 19.36 13.79 -8.53
C GLU A 285 18.46 14.52 -7.52
N THR A 286 17.16 14.58 -7.84
CA THR A 286 16.14 15.24 -7.00
C THR A 286 15.30 14.26 -6.18
N GLY A 287 15.27 12.99 -6.58
CA GLY A 287 14.50 11.95 -5.92
C GLY A 287 14.69 10.60 -6.59
N ARG A 288 14.25 9.54 -5.93
CA ARG A 288 14.35 8.16 -6.41
C ARG A 288 12.98 7.58 -6.66
N LYS A 289 12.76 7.07 -7.86
CA LYS A 289 11.56 6.29 -8.17
C LYS A 289 11.67 4.90 -7.56
N ILE A 290 10.62 4.51 -6.85
CA ILE A 290 10.47 3.19 -6.26
C ILE A 290 9.19 2.57 -6.78
N MET A 291 9.18 1.25 -6.90
CA MET A 291 8.00 0.52 -7.31
C MET A 291 7.05 0.37 -6.12
N GLY A 292 5.79 0.74 -6.34
CA GLY A 292 4.70 0.50 -5.41
C GLY A 292 4.01 -0.85 -5.66
N PHE A 293 2.69 -0.84 -5.64
CA PHE A 293 1.88 -2.04 -5.86
C PHE A 293 1.95 -2.56 -7.30
N MET A 294 1.87 -3.88 -7.42
CA MET A 294 1.45 -4.53 -8.65
C MET A 294 -0.02 -4.91 -8.56
N PHE A 295 -0.74 -4.78 -9.69
CA PHE A 295 -2.16 -5.07 -9.80
C PHE A 295 -2.44 -6.08 -10.90
N ARG A 296 -3.56 -6.79 -10.75
CA ARG A 296 -4.17 -7.56 -11.83
C ARG A 296 -5.70 -7.53 -11.75
N ILE A 297 -6.37 -7.76 -12.86
CA ILE A 297 -7.81 -8.00 -12.89
C ILE A 297 -8.03 -9.49 -12.59
N LEU A 298 -8.85 -9.79 -11.57
CA LEU A 298 -9.22 -11.15 -11.16
C LEU A 298 -10.44 -11.64 -11.92
N ASP A 299 -11.43 -10.77 -12.15
CA ASP A 299 -12.61 -11.02 -12.95
C ASP A 299 -12.83 -9.85 -13.91
N LEU A 300 -12.67 -10.13 -15.21
CA LEU A 300 -12.70 -9.12 -16.25
C LEU A 300 -14.10 -8.54 -16.45
N GLU A 301 -15.14 -9.39 -16.44
CA GLU A 301 -16.52 -8.93 -16.63
C GLU A 301 -16.99 -8.10 -15.43
N GLU A 302 -16.70 -8.57 -14.22
CA GLU A 302 -17.03 -7.87 -12.99
C GLU A 302 -16.33 -6.52 -12.90
N TYR A 303 -15.05 -6.44 -13.32
CA TYR A 303 -14.33 -5.19 -13.37
C TYR A 303 -15.03 -4.15 -14.25
N PHE A 304 -15.38 -4.52 -15.49
CA PHE A 304 -16.06 -3.59 -16.41
C PHE A 304 -17.50 -3.31 -15.98
N ARG A 305 -18.21 -4.30 -15.41
CA ARG A 305 -19.55 -4.08 -14.85
C ARG A 305 -19.52 -3.03 -13.74
N GLN A 306 -18.52 -3.07 -12.86
CA GLN A 306 -18.35 -2.08 -11.80
C GLN A 306 -17.92 -0.71 -12.34
N GLN A 307 -17.24 -0.66 -13.48
CA GLN A 307 -16.79 0.59 -14.14
C GLN A 307 -17.83 1.14 -15.14
N SER A 308 -18.99 0.51 -15.30
CA SER A 308 -20.02 0.87 -16.29
C SER A 308 -20.59 2.29 -16.15
N HIS A 309 -20.27 3.01 -15.07
CA HIS A 309 -20.72 4.38 -14.81
C HIS A 309 -19.54 5.37 -14.74
N CYS A 310 -18.52 5.19 -15.57
CA CYS A 310 -17.41 6.11 -15.62
C CYS A 310 -17.88 7.44 -16.24
N ASP A 311 -17.90 8.51 -15.44
CA ASP A 311 -18.45 9.83 -15.76
C ASP A 311 -17.62 10.65 -16.77
N LYS A 312 -16.80 10.02 -17.62
CA LYS A 312 -16.11 10.75 -18.69
C LYS A 312 -16.98 10.72 -19.94
N PRO A 313 -17.57 11.86 -20.31
CA PRO A 313 -18.37 11.94 -21.53
C PRO A 313 -17.49 11.61 -22.75
N VAL A 314 -18.02 10.77 -23.62
CA VAL A 314 -17.42 10.49 -24.93
C VAL A 314 -18.26 11.16 -26.01
N SER A 315 -17.63 11.87 -26.89
CA SER A 315 -18.29 12.64 -27.96
C SER A 315 -19.01 11.76 -29.01
N ARG A 316 -18.76 10.47 -29.01
CA ARG A 316 -19.34 9.52 -29.95
C ARG A 316 -19.40 8.12 -29.37
N ALA A 317 -20.56 7.48 -29.50
CA ALA A 317 -20.72 6.06 -29.15
C ALA A 317 -19.85 5.16 -30.04
N PHE A 318 -19.24 4.16 -29.41
CA PHE A 318 -18.48 3.12 -30.13
C PHE A 318 -18.51 1.79 -29.38
N THR A 319 -18.16 0.72 -30.07
CA THR A 319 -17.98 -0.59 -29.46
C THR A 319 -16.51 -0.99 -29.57
N LEU A 320 -15.95 -1.46 -28.46
CA LEU A 320 -14.59 -1.97 -28.37
C LEU A 320 -14.65 -3.48 -28.17
N GLU A 321 -14.02 -4.24 -29.04
CA GLU A 321 -13.75 -5.66 -28.84
C GLU A 321 -12.41 -5.84 -28.15
N LEU A 322 -12.42 -6.53 -27.01
CA LEU A 322 -11.23 -6.90 -26.27
C LEU A 322 -11.09 -8.42 -26.27
N GLN A 323 -10.09 -8.93 -26.95
CA GLN A 323 -9.66 -10.31 -26.82
C GLN A 323 -8.58 -10.37 -25.73
N VAL A 324 -8.85 -11.11 -24.67
CA VAL A 324 -7.96 -11.26 -23.52
C VAL A 324 -7.42 -12.68 -23.47
N GLU A 325 -6.13 -12.81 -23.38
CA GLU A 325 -5.41 -14.05 -23.12
C GLU A 325 -4.81 -13.99 -21.71
N ASP A 326 -5.15 -14.96 -20.86
CA ASP A 326 -4.69 -15.05 -19.49
C ASP A 326 -4.23 -16.47 -19.17
N ASP A 327 -2.95 -16.72 -19.25
CA ASP A 327 -2.34 -18.04 -19.00
C ASP A 327 -2.47 -18.52 -17.54
N PHE A 328 -2.84 -17.63 -16.63
CA PHE A 328 -2.93 -17.93 -15.21
C PHE A 328 -4.36 -18.13 -14.71
N MET A 329 -5.30 -17.30 -15.19
CA MET A 329 -6.73 -17.35 -14.85
C MET A 329 -7.54 -17.62 -16.11
N GLU A 330 -7.82 -18.90 -16.40
CA GLU A 330 -8.56 -19.32 -17.58
C GLU A 330 -9.94 -18.66 -17.71
N SER A 331 -10.57 -18.31 -16.58
CA SER A 331 -11.86 -17.60 -16.56
C SER A 331 -11.82 -16.22 -17.25
N ASN A 332 -10.64 -15.60 -17.35
CA ASN A 332 -10.44 -14.35 -18.06
C ASN A 332 -10.07 -14.54 -19.55
N ASN A 333 -9.87 -15.77 -20.00
CA ASN A 333 -9.51 -16.11 -21.39
C ASN A 333 -10.73 -16.03 -22.26
N LYS A 334 -11.06 -14.83 -22.72
CA LYS A 334 -12.30 -14.57 -23.46
C LYS A 334 -12.24 -13.30 -24.29
N THR A 335 -13.18 -13.20 -25.23
CA THR A 335 -13.48 -11.95 -25.92
C THR A 335 -14.66 -11.27 -25.25
N ILE A 336 -14.52 -10.00 -24.89
CA ILE A 336 -15.60 -9.16 -24.36
C ILE A 336 -15.85 -7.97 -25.28
N TRP A 337 -17.10 -7.51 -25.30
CA TRP A 337 -17.52 -6.36 -26.09
C TRP A 337 -17.96 -5.25 -25.13
N LEU A 338 -17.23 -4.13 -25.17
CA LEU A 338 -17.53 -2.96 -24.39
C LEU A 338 -18.25 -1.95 -25.26
N ARG A 339 -19.51 -1.73 -24.98
CA ARG A 339 -20.29 -0.66 -25.60
C ARG A 339 -20.15 0.60 -24.78
N ILE A 340 -19.52 1.62 -25.38
CA ILE A 340 -19.39 2.94 -24.79
C ILE A 340 -20.47 3.82 -25.42
N GLU A 341 -21.40 4.31 -24.60
CA GLU A 341 -22.46 5.20 -25.04
C GLU A 341 -21.94 6.64 -25.04
N GLY A 342 -22.24 7.40 -26.08
CA GLY A 342 -21.97 8.84 -26.12
C GLY A 342 -23.09 9.63 -25.42
N ASP A 343 -22.80 10.86 -25.05
CA ASP A 343 -23.78 11.82 -24.54
C ASP A 343 -24.84 12.18 -25.61
#